data_ffb0a6cf3eba2a5bd25d029f6cdb2a19
#
_entry.id   ffb0a6cf3eba2a5bd25d029f6cdb2a19
#
_cell.length_a   1.000
_cell.length_b   1.000
_cell.length_c   1.000
_cell.angle_alpha   90.00
_cell.angle_beta   90.00
_cell.angle_gamma   90.00
#
_symmetry.space_group_name_H-M   'P 1'
#
loop_
_entity.id
_entity.type
_entity.pdbx_description
1 polymer ?
#
loop_
_entity_poly.entity_id
_entity_poly.type
_entity_poly.pdbx_seq_one_letter_code
_entity_poly.pdbx_strand_id
1 'polypeptide(L)'
;DSSTSRGLGDVYKRQNLDLLFYATRLTGDDKYKELALTHARTTMKNHFRDDYSSYHVVSYNNDGTVEKKCTHQGKSDASSWARGQAWGLYGYTSCYRESKDVQFLRQVENIASLIMRRVKTEDAVPLWDYDAPDTPQTPRDASAAAITASALIELSTLVEDGQAYMEYAGKLLKSLSSDGYLAKPGTNRGFILMHSTGSLPNGSEIDTPLNYADYYYLEALLRYMQVKEIDYKHI
;
A
#
# COMPACT_ATOMS: atom_id res chain seq x y z
N ASP A 1 -5.60 -18.42 -20.37
CA ASP A 1 -4.28 -18.44 -21.00
C ASP A 1 -3.22 -18.05 -19.97
N SER A 2 -2.49 -19.05 -19.47
CA SER A 2 -1.53 -18.91 -18.37
C SER A 2 -0.16 -18.38 -18.81
N SER A 3 -0.03 -17.93 -20.05
CA SER A 3 1.26 -17.56 -20.64
C SER A 3 1.78 -16.17 -20.25
N THR A 4 0.93 -15.29 -19.73
CA THR A 4 1.27 -13.91 -19.34
C THR A 4 1.76 -13.75 -17.90
N SER A 5 1.71 -14.81 -17.11
CA SER A 5 2.14 -14.79 -15.69
C SER A 5 3.61 -15.16 -15.47
N ARG A 6 4.34 -15.53 -16.51
CA ARG A 6 5.72 -15.97 -16.36
C ARG A 6 6.65 -14.78 -16.23
N GLY A 7 7.15 -14.56 -15.02
CA GLY A 7 8.28 -13.69 -14.76
C GLY A 7 7.97 -12.24 -14.34
N LEU A 8 6.73 -11.80 -14.29
CA LEU A 8 6.41 -10.46 -13.84
C LEU A 8 6.06 -10.45 -12.34
N GLY A 9 7.02 -10.06 -11.52
CA GLY A 9 6.78 -9.74 -10.12
C GLY A 9 6.34 -8.29 -9.98
N ASP A 10 5.11 -8.07 -9.60
CA ASP A 10 4.55 -6.74 -9.40
C ASP A 10 4.39 -6.44 -7.91
N VAL A 11 4.72 -5.21 -7.49
CA VAL A 11 4.64 -4.80 -6.08
C VAL A 11 3.21 -4.95 -5.53
N TYR A 12 2.17 -4.72 -6.32
CA TYR A 12 0.78 -4.86 -5.86
C TYR A 12 0.37 -6.32 -5.56
N LYS A 13 1.05 -7.33 -6.09
CA LYS A 13 0.74 -8.75 -5.80
C LYS A 13 0.96 -9.13 -4.33
N ARG A 14 1.61 -8.28 -3.54
CA ARG A 14 1.82 -8.49 -2.10
C ARG A 14 0.53 -8.42 -1.28
N GLN A 15 -0.47 -7.69 -1.72
CA GLN A 15 -1.78 -7.68 -1.07
C GLN A 15 -2.40 -9.09 -1.02
N ASN A 16 -2.05 -9.98 -1.95
CA ASN A 16 -2.54 -11.35 -2.01
C ASN A 16 -1.90 -12.30 -0.96
N LEU A 17 -0.87 -11.85 -0.23
CA LEU A 17 -0.23 -12.67 0.82
C LEU A 17 -1.20 -12.96 1.98
N ASP A 18 -2.10 -12.03 2.30
CA ASP A 18 -3.13 -12.24 3.32
C ASP A 18 -4.04 -13.43 3.00
N LEU A 19 -4.33 -13.67 1.72
CA LEU A 19 -5.11 -14.83 1.30
C LEU A 19 -4.36 -16.15 1.62
N LEU A 20 -3.05 -16.19 1.44
CA LEU A 20 -2.23 -17.36 1.76
C LEU A 20 -2.16 -17.58 3.28
N PHE A 21 -1.99 -16.53 4.07
CA PHE A 21 -2.06 -16.63 5.53
C PHE A 21 -3.44 -17.09 6.01
N TYR A 22 -4.51 -16.56 5.39
CA TYR A 22 -5.87 -17.01 5.67
C TYR A 22 -6.06 -18.48 5.31
N ALA A 23 -5.56 -18.94 4.17
CA ALA A 23 -5.62 -20.34 3.77
C ALA A 23 -4.91 -21.26 4.78
N THR A 24 -3.74 -20.84 5.32
CA THR A 24 -3.07 -21.57 6.41
C THR A 24 -4.00 -21.71 7.63
N ARG A 25 -4.62 -20.60 8.08
CA ARG A 25 -5.52 -20.64 9.24
C ARG A 25 -6.74 -21.52 9.00
N LEU A 26 -7.28 -21.51 7.78
CA LEU A 26 -8.48 -22.29 7.44
C LEU A 26 -8.20 -23.79 7.29
N THR A 27 -7.06 -24.15 6.71
CA THR A 27 -6.73 -25.55 6.37
C THR A 27 -5.83 -26.25 7.39
N GLY A 28 -5.12 -25.47 8.22
CA GLY A 28 -4.06 -25.97 9.09
C GLY A 28 -2.78 -26.39 8.34
N ASP A 29 -2.68 -26.10 7.03
CA ASP A 29 -1.52 -26.48 6.19
C ASP A 29 -0.55 -25.30 6.06
N ASP A 30 0.62 -25.42 6.69
CA ASP A 30 1.65 -24.38 6.72
C ASP A 30 2.28 -24.10 5.35
N LYS A 31 2.04 -24.93 4.34
CA LYS A 31 2.60 -24.71 2.98
C LYS A 31 2.22 -23.33 2.40
N TYR A 32 1.03 -22.84 2.70
CA TYR A 32 0.58 -21.55 2.21
C TYR A 32 1.35 -20.39 2.87
N LYS A 33 1.55 -20.49 4.19
CA LYS A 33 2.39 -19.53 4.96
C LYS A 33 3.82 -19.53 4.45
N GLU A 34 4.43 -20.70 4.28
CA GLU A 34 5.80 -20.82 3.77
C GLU A 34 5.93 -20.23 2.35
N LEU A 35 4.95 -20.45 1.50
CA LEU A 35 4.91 -19.85 0.15
C LEU A 35 4.83 -18.32 0.26
N ALA A 36 3.97 -17.76 1.12
CA ALA A 36 3.83 -16.33 1.33
C ALA A 36 5.14 -15.71 1.84
N LEU A 37 5.77 -16.31 2.85
CA LEU A 37 7.02 -15.80 3.43
C LEU A 37 8.19 -15.89 2.46
N THR A 38 8.29 -16.97 1.68
CA THR A 38 9.30 -17.13 0.64
C THR A 38 9.15 -16.06 -0.44
N HIS A 39 7.92 -15.83 -0.91
CA HIS A 39 7.62 -14.76 -1.85
C HIS A 39 7.98 -13.38 -1.26
N ALA A 40 7.61 -13.12 -0.01
CA ALA A 40 7.92 -11.85 0.66
C ALA A 40 9.44 -11.60 0.76
N ARG A 41 10.24 -12.63 1.12
CA ARG A 41 11.71 -12.51 1.17
C ARG A 41 12.32 -12.26 -0.21
N THR A 42 11.86 -12.97 -1.24
CA THR A 42 12.31 -12.74 -2.63
C THR A 42 12.00 -11.32 -3.08
N THR A 43 10.82 -10.85 -2.73
CA THR A 43 10.39 -9.48 -3.06
C THR A 43 11.17 -8.43 -2.29
N MET A 44 11.46 -8.66 -1.00
CA MET A 44 12.31 -7.78 -0.19
C MET A 44 13.70 -7.61 -0.82
N LYS A 45 14.29 -8.70 -1.29
CA LYS A 45 15.60 -8.70 -1.92
C LYS A 45 15.62 -7.97 -3.27
N ASN A 46 14.59 -8.12 -4.09
CA ASN A 46 14.66 -7.73 -5.51
C ASN A 46 13.88 -6.46 -5.85
N HIS A 47 12.80 -6.14 -5.11
CA HIS A 47 11.91 -5.03 -5.43
C HIS A 47 12.21 -3.74 -4.65
N PHE A 48 13.13 -3.75 -3.71
CA PHE A 48 13.52 -2.54 -2.97
C PHE A 48 14.92 -2.11 -3.33
N ARG A 49 15.12 -0.78 -3.30
CA ARG A 49 16.42 -0.13 -3.35
C ARG A 49 16.99 -0.01 -1.94
N ASP A 50 18.24 0.41 -1.83
CA ASP A 50 18.92 0.57 -0.53
C ASP A 50 18.25 1.63 0.37
N ASP A 51 17.54 2.60 -0.23
CA ASP A 51 16.76 3.61 0.47
C ASP A 51 15.32 3.16 0.84
N TYR A 52 14.99 1.89 0.59
CA TYR A 52 13.66 1.27 0.77
C TYR A 52 12.56 1.77 -0.16
N SER A 53 12.90 2.55 -1.19
CA SER A 53 11.97 2.83 -2.28
C SER A 53 11.80 1.59 -3.16
N SER A 54 10.60 1.38 -3.72
CA SER A 54 10.30 0.18 -4.48
C SER A 54 10.45 0.39 -5.98
N TYR A 55 10.98 -0.63 -6.68
CA TYR A 55 10.70 -0.82 -8.10
C TYR A 55 9.27 -1.30 -8.27
N HIS A 56 8.59 -0.82 -9.30
CA HIS A 56 7.21 -1.24 -9.54
C HIS A 56 7.16 -2.70 -10.01
N VAL A 57 7.88 -3.03 -11.07
CA VAL A 57 7.90 -4.36 -11.69
C VAL A 57 9.32 -4.91 -11.71
N VAL A 58 9.45 -6.18 -11.32
CA VAL A 58 10.69 -6.97 -11.50
C VAL A 58 10.33 -8.21 -12.29
N SER A 59 10.94 -8.37 -13.47
CA SER A 59 10.86 -9.59 -14.26
C SER A 59 12.04 -10.52 -13.97
N TYR A 60 11.78 -11.81 -14.12
CA TYR A 60 12.75 -12.86 -13.81
C TYR A 60 12.96 -13.78 -15.01
N ASN A 61 14.17 -14.20 -15.22
CA ASN A 61 14.53 -15.29 -16.12
C ASN A 61 14.00 -16.64 -15.60
N ASN A 62 13.99 -17.64 -16.46
CA ASN A 62 13.52 -18.99 -16.08
C ASN A 62 14.39 -19.64 -14.98
N ASP A 63 15.62 -19.21 -14.79
CA ASP A 63 16.53 -19.66 -13.74
C ASP A 63 16.33 -18.91 -12.40
N GLY A 64 15.37 -17.96 -12.34
CA GLY A 64 15.07 -17.16 -11.14
C GLY A 64 15.96 -15.91 -10.97
N THR A 65 16.90 -15.65 -11.87
CA THR A 65 17.67 -14.40 -11.85
C THR A 65 16.81 -13.21 -12.30
N VAL A 66 17.12 -12.01 -11.79
CA VAL A 66 16.42 -10.80 -12.21
C VAL A 66 16.82 -10.45 -13.64
N GLU A 67 15.84 -10.36 -14.52
CA GLU A 67 16.00 -9.94 -15.91
C GLU A 67 15.97 -8.40 -16.01
N LYS A 68 14.92 -7.79 -15.46
CA LYS A 68 14.67 -6.35 -15.59
C LYS A 68 13.93 -5.80 -14.38
N LYS A 69 14.22 -4.53 -14.05
CA LYS A 69 13.46 -3.71 -13.10
C LYS A 69 12.89 -2.51 -13.85
N CYS A 70 11.58 -2.33 -13.82
CA CYS A 70 10.92 -1.25 -14.58
C CYS A 70 9.65 -0.77 -13.91
N THR A 71 9.00 0.22 -14.53
CA THR A 71 7.70 0.69 -14.11
C THR A 71 6.63 0.45 -15.17
N HIS A 72 5.38 0.37 -14.74
CA HIS A 72 4.19 0.29 -15.57
C HIS A 72 3.25 1.47 -15.30
N GLN A 73 3.07 1.82 -14.02
CA GLN A 73 2.17 2.84 -13.54
C GLN A 73 2.90 4.02 -12.89
N GLY A 74 4.21 3.88 -12.57
CA GLY A 74 5.03 4.96 -12.04
C GLY A 74 5.55 5.88 -13.13
N LYS A 75 6.17 6.98 -12.72
CA LYS A 75 6.70 8.03 -13.60
C LYS A 75 7.86 7.55 -14.47
N SER A 76 8.75 6.74 -13.90
CA SER A 76 9.93 6.18 -14.58
C SER A 76 10.44 4.93 -13.86
N ASP A 77 11.33 4.17 -14.49
CA ASP A 77 11.97 2.99 -13.89
C ASP A 77 12.77 3.33 -12.62
N ALA A 78 13.25 4.56 -12.50
CA ALA A 78 13.99 5.06 -11.35
C ALA A 78 13.09 5.65 -10.26
N SER A 79 11.84 6.00 -10.57
CA SER A 79 10.91 6.63 -9.63
C SER A 79 10.32 5.64 -8.62
N SER A 80 9.59 6.16 -7.65
CA SER A 80 8.85 5.37 -6.67
C SER A 80 7.35 5.67 -6.75
N TRP A 81 6.62 4.77 -7.38
CA TRP A 81 5.16 4.84 -7.50
C TRP A 81 4.49 4.77 -6.13
N ALA A 82 3.66 5.76 -5.78
CA ALA A 82 3.14 5.93 -4.43
C ALA A 82 2.30 4.74 -3.95
N ARG A 83 1.38 4.23 -4.77
CA ARG A 83 0.55 3.09 -4.40
C ARG A 83 1.36 1.80 -4.30
N GLY A 84 2.40 1.62 -5.12
CA GLY A 84 3.32 0.49 -4.98
C GLY A 84 4.04 0.49 -3.65
N GLN A 85 4.46 1.66 -3.19
CA GLN A 85 5.08 1.82 -1.87
C GLN A 85 4.08 1.54 -0.73
N ALA A 86 2.82 2.02 -0.87
CA ALA A 86 1.75 1.73 0.08
C ALA A 86 1.43 0.23 0.17
N TRP A 87 1.40 -0.48 -0.96
CA TRP A 87 1.28 -1.95 -0.99
C TRP A 87 2.43 -2.66 -0.30
N GLY A 88 3.66 -2.14 -0.45
CA GLY A 88 4.82 -2.65 0.28
C GLY A 88 4.64 -2.53 1.79
N LEU A 89 4.21 -1.36 2.26
CA LEU A 89 3.90 -1.12 3.67
C LEU A 89 2.86 -2.11 4.19
N TYR A 90 1.72 -2.22 3.51
CA TYR A 90 0.63 -3.11 3.90
C TYR A 90 1.06 -4.58 3.93
N GLY A 91 1.69 -5.06 2.86
CA GLY A 91 2.11 -6.46 2.74
C GLY A 91 3.14 -6.88 3.79
N TYR A 92 4.13 -6.04 4.11
CA TYR A 92 5.11 -6.37 5.14
C TYR A 92 4.58 -6.21 6.56
N THR A 93 3.58 -5.34 6.79
CA THR A 93 2.83 -5.33 8.06
C THR A 93 2.15 -6.69 8.28
N SER A 94 1.47 -7.20 7.27
CA SER A 94 0.83 -8.52 7.31
C SER A 94 1.86 -9.65 7.52
N CYS A 95 3.00 -9.61 6.80
CA CYS A 95 4.05 -10.61 6.98
C CYS A 95 4.61 -10.62 8.41
N TYR A 96 4.83 -9.43 9.00
CA TYR A 96 5.27 -9.33 10.39
C TYR A 96 4.21 -9.81 11.37
N ARG A 97 2.94 -9.43 11.18
CA ARG A 97 1.82 -9.93 12.00
C ARG A 97 1.81 -11.46 12.09
N GLU A 98 1.95 -12.14 10.96
CA GLU A 98 1.80 -13.59 10.84
C GLU A 98 3.07 -14.39 11.21
N SER A 99 4.25 -13.80 11.03
CA SER A 99 5.51 -14.54 11.25
C SER A 99 6.27 -14.11 12.50
N LYS A 100 6.08 -12.88 12.96
CA LYS A 100 6.92 -12.22 13.98
C LYS A 100 8.42 -12.16 13.60
N ASP A 101 8.75 -12.33 12.32
CA ASP A 101 10.12 -12.25 11.82
C ASP A 101 10.58 -10.79 11.81
N VAL A 102 11.61 -10.50 12.59
CA VAL A 102 12.17 -9.15 12.74
C VAL A 102 12.72 -8.56 11.44
N GLN A 103 13.00 -9.37 10.42
CA GLN A 103 13.41 -8.87 9.11
C GLN A 103 12.24 -8.13 8.44
N PHE A 104 11.02 -8.64 8.57
CA PHE A 104 9.83 -7.96 8.06
C PHE A 104 9.48 -6.72 8.87
N LEU A 105 9.72 -6.73 10.19
CA LEU A 105 9.56 -5.54 11.01
C LEU A 105 10.49 -4.42 10.54
N ARG A 106 11.78 -4.69 10.41
CA ARG A 106 12.75 -3.72 9.91
C ARG A 106 12.38 -3.19 8.52
N GLN A 107 11.92 -4.07 7.64
CA GLN A 107 11.48 -3.70 6.30
C GLN A 107 10.30 -2.73 6.35
N VAL A 108 9.27 -3.04 7.12
CA VAL A 108 8.05 -2.22 7.19
C VAL A 108 8.29 -0.88 7.87
N GLU A 109 9.11 -0.83 8.93
CA GLU A 109 9.47 0.43 9.61
C GLU A 109 10.24 1.38 8.67
N ASN A 110 11.17 0.84 7.87
CA ASN A 110 11.91 1.64 6.90
C ASN A 110 11.02 2.14 5.75
N ILE A 111 10.07 1.31 5.28
CA ILE A 111 9.07 1.74 4.29
C ILE A 111 8.18 2.84 4.88
N ALA A 112 7.68 2.68 6.11
CA ALA A 112 6.87 3.68 6.80
C ALA A 112 7.63 5.01 6.93
N SER A 113 8.87 4.96 7.40
CA SER A 113 9.75 6.12 7.52
C SER A 113 9.98 6.81 6.17
N LEU A 114 10.20 6.05 5.09
CA LEU A 114 10.35 6.59 3.75
C LEU A 114 9.07 7.32 3.31
N ILE A 115 7.90 6.71 3.45
CA ILE A 115 6.61 7.32 3.08
C ILE A 115 6.42 8.64 3.84
N MET A 116 6.51 8.60 5.17
CA MET A 116 6.30 9.77 6.03
C MET A 116 7.28 10.91 5.71
N ARG A 117 8.50 10.59 5.30
CA ARG A 117 9.52 11.57 4.90
C ARG A 117 9.32 12.11 3.48
N ARG A 118 8.86 11.26 2.53
CA ARG A 118 8.74 11.61 1.10
C ARG A 118 7.47 12.39 0.78
N VAL A 119 6.38 12.17 1.52
CA VAL A 119 5.13 12.92 1.33
C VAL A 119 5.30 14.34 1.87
N LYS A 120 5.30 15.32 0.98
CA LYS A 120 5.50 16.75 1.30
C LYS A 120 4.21 17.55 1.25
N THR A 121 3.14 16.98 0.79
CA THR A 121 1.84 17.62 0.67
C THR A 121 1.28 18.00 2.03
N GLU A 122 0.65 19.16 2.12
CA GLU A 122 0.13 19.69 3.39
C GLU A 122 -0.92 18.74 4.02
N ASP A 123 -1.76 18.14 3.17
CA ASP A 123 -2.81 17.19 3.53
C ASP A 123 -2.30 15.76 3.76
N ALA A 124 -1.01 15.51 3.59
CA ALA A 124 -0.35 14.20 3.65
C ALA A 124 -0.84 13.17 2.61
N VAL A 125 -1.79 13.49 1.72
CA VAL A 125 -2.17 12.63 0.61
C VAL A 125 -1.08 12.71 -0.46
N PRO A 126 -0.44 11.58 -0.86
CA PRO A 126 0.68 11.62 -1.78
C PRO A 126 0.25 12.02 -3.19
N LEU A 127 1.21 12.54 -3.95
CA LEU A 127 1.14 12.53 -5.40
C LEU A 127 1.14 11.08 -5.90
N TRP A 128 0.66 10.85 -7.11
CA TRP A 128 0.60 9.51 -7.72
C TRP A 128 1.96 8.78 -7.79
N ASP A 129 3.05 9.55 -7.80
CA ASP A 129 4.44 9.07 -7.75
C ASP A 129 5.26 10.05 -6.91
N TYR A 130 6.13 9.56 -6.03
CA TYR A 130 6.92 10.42 -5.12
C TYR A 130 7.95 11.29 -5.84
N ASP A 131 8.28 10.97 -7.08
CA ASP A 131 9.20 11.72 -7.94
C ASP A 131 8.44 12.57 -8.98
N ALA A 132 7.11 12.64 -8.88
CA ALA A 132 6.31 13.53 -9.70
C ALA A 132 6.57 15.00 -9.32
N PRO A 133 6.51 15.95 -10.28
CA PRO A 133 6.65 17.35 -9.96
C PRO A 133 5.51 17.83 -9.05
N ASP A 134 5.83 18.56 -8.00
CA ASP A 134 4.82 19.11 -7.10
C ASP A 134 4.24 20.40 -7.70
N THR A 135 3.17 20.24 -8.46
CA THR A 135 2.41 21.32 -9.09
C THR A 135 0.91 21.15 -8.80
N PRO A 136 0.11 22.23 -8.88
CA PRO A 136 -1.34 22.15 -8.68
C PRO A 136 -2.06 21.16 -9.64
N GLN A 137 -1.45 20.86 -10.80
CA GLN A 137 -2.00 19.96 -11.81
C GLN A 137 -1.56 18.51 -11.62
N THR A 138 -0.60 18.25 -10.74
CA THR A 138 -0.14 16.87 -10.50
C THR A 138 -1.16 16.09 -9.70
N PRO A 139 -1.68 14.97 -10.24
CA PRO A 139 -2.72 14.20 -9.58
C PRO A 139 -2.28 13.63 -8.23
N ARG A 140 -3.22 13.62 -7.29
CA ARG A 140 -3.12 12.90 -6.01
C ARG A 140 -3.44 11.42 -6.20
N ASP A 141 -3.07 10.62 -5.22
CA ASP A 141 -3.54 9.25 -5.13
C ASP A 141 -4.14 8.95 -3.75
N ALA A 142 -5.45 9.22 -3.62
CA ALA A 142 -6.20 8.93 -2.41
C ALA A 142 -6.17 7.44 -2.05
N SER A 143 -6.05 6.55 -3.05
CA SER A 143 -5.93 5.11 -2.79
C SER A 143 -4.63 4.75 -2.08
N ALA A 144 -3.51 5.36 -2.46
CA ALA A 144 -2.23 5.17 -1.76
C ALA A 144 -2.30 5.69 -0.32
N ALA A 145 -2.99 6.82 -0.09
CA ALA A 145 -3.22 7.36 1.25
C ALA A 145 -4.06 6.41 2.12
N ALA A 146 -5.15 5.87 1.59
CA ALA A 146 -6.05 4.95 2.29
C ALA A 146 -5.34 3.65 2.69
N ILE A 147 -4.59 3.03 1.76
CA ILE A 147 -3.78 1.82 2.02
C ILE A 147 -2.72 2.11 3.08
N THR A 148 -2.04 3.26 2.98
CA THR A 148 -1.02 3.68 3.95
C THR A 148 -1.63 3.86 5.34
N ALA A 149 -2.78 4.52 5.46
CA ALA A 149 -3.47 4.72 6.73
C ALA A 149 -3.84 3.39 7.38
N SER A 150 -4.43 2.47 6.63
CA SER A 150 -4.81 1.15 7.13
C SER A 150 -3.59 0.35 7.63
N ALA A 151 -2.51 0.35 6.86
CA ALA A 151 -1.28 -0.34 7.24
C ALA A 151 -0.59 0.26 8.48
N LEU A 152 -0.53 1.59 8.58
CA LEU A 152 0.10 2.27 9.71
C LEU A 152 -0.69 2.08 11.02
N ILE A 153 -2.02 2.06 10.97
CA ILE A 153 -2.84 1.77 12.15
C ILE A 153 -2.55 0.37 12.65
N GLU A 154 -2.51 -0.62 11.77
CA GLU A 154 -2.16 -1.98 12.15
C GLU A 154 -0.72 -2.07 12.69
N LEU A 155 0.25 -1.47 12.00
CA LEU A 155 1.64 -1.45 12.43
C LEU A 155 1.79 -0.84 13.83
N SER A 156 1.04 0.23 14.13
CA SER A 156 1.08 0.89 15.43
C SER A 156 0.70 -0.02 16.60
N THR A 157 -0.10 -1.06 16.35
CA THR A 157 -0.50 -2.05 17.37
C THR A 157 0.49 -3.20 17.50
N LEU A 158 1.45 -3.31 16.59
CA LEU A 158 2.41 -4.42 16.54
C LEU A 158 3.78 -4.06 17.10
N VAL A 159 4.03 -2.78 17.37
CA VAL A 159 5.31 -2.24 17.86
C VAL A 159 5.11 -1.49 19.18
N GLU A 160 6.17 -1.39 20.00
CA GLU A 160 6.10 -0.71 21.30
C GLU A 160 5.90 0.81 21.16
N ASP A 161 6.57 1.44 20.19
CA ASP A 161 6.47 2.89 19.93
C ASP A 161 5.70 3.15 18.63
N GLY A 162 4.42 2.81 18.62
CA GLY A 162 3.53 2.96 17.49
C GLY A 162 2.85 4.33 17.36
N GLN A 163 3.06 5.25 18.32
CA GLN A 163 2.32 6.51 18.38
C GLN A 163 2.49 7.35 17.11
N ALA A 164 3.72 7.49 16.58
CA ALA A 164 3.99 8.28 15.38
C ALA A 164 3.23 7.73 14.15
N TYR A 165 3.11 6.41 14.03
CA TYR A 165 2.34 5.76 12.96
C TYR A 165 0.84 6.05 13.10
N MET A 166 0.30 5.96 14.32
CA MET A 166 -1.10 6.27 14.60
C MET A 166 -1.43 7.74 14.32
N GLU A 167 -0.56 8.68 14.71
CA GLU A 167 -0.75 10.10 14.46
C GLU A 167 -0.73 10.42 12.97
N TYR A 168 0.21 9.84 12.22
CA TYR A 168 0.26 10.04 10.77
C TYR A 168 -0.96 9.43 10.06
N ALA A 169 -1.39 8.23 10.46
CA ALA A 169 -2.60 7.61 9.96
C ALA A 169 -3.86 8.46 10.28
N GLY A 170 -3.94 9.01 11.47
CA GLY A 170 -5.01 9.95 11.85
C GLY A 170 -5.04 11.21 10.98
N LYS A 171 -3.87 11.76 10.63
CA LYS A 171 -3.75 12.87 9.68
C LYS A 171 -4.29 12.48 8.30
N LEU A 172 -3.90 11.32 7.78
CA LEU A 172 -4.40 10.80 6.50
C LEU A 172 -5.92 10.62 6.51
N LEU A 173 -6.47 9.97 7.55
CA LEU A 173 -7.92 9.78 7.68
C LEU A 173 -8.66 11.10 7.75
N LYS A 174 -8.14 12.10 8.50
CA LYS A 174 -8.72 13.43 8.56
C LYS A 174 -8.79 14.09 7.19
N SER A 175 -7.72 13.98 6.39
CA SER A 175 -7.68 14.52 5.03
C SER A 175 -8.65 13.80 4.10
N LEU A 176 -8.65 12.46 4.11
CA LEU A 176 -9.56 11.65 3.30
C LEU A 176 -11.04 11.84 3.67
N SER A 177 -11.34 12.22 4.91
CA SER A 177 -12.69 12.51 5.39
C SER A 177 -13.10 13.97 5.18
N SER A 178 -12.27 14.81 4.56
CA SER A 178 -12.60 16.20 4.24
C SER A 178 -13.39 16.31 2.94
N ASP A 179 -14.04 17.45 2.73
CA ASP A 179 -14.76 17.78 1.48
C ASP A 179 -13.86 17.74 0.23
N GLY A 180 -12.54 17.79 0.43
CA GLY A 180 -11.55 17.66 -0.66
C GLY A 180 -11.43 16.26 -1.22
N TYR A 181 -11.78 15.22 -0.46
CA TYR A 181 -11.63 13.81 -0.87
C TYR A 181 -12.89 12.97 -0.69
N LEU A 182 -13.74 13.32 0.28
CA LEU A 182 -14.98 12.59 0.54
C LEU A 182 -16.10 13.08 -0.40
N ALA A 183 -16.61 12.18 -1.20
CA ALA A 183 -17.71 12.51 -2.12
C ALA A 183 -19.02 12.78 -1.39
N LYS A 184 -19.79 13.74 -1.90
CA LYS A 184 -21.15 13.98 -1.38
C LYS A 184 -22.04 12.78 -1.69
N PRO A 185 -22.96 12.39 -0.77
CA PRO A 185 -23.90 11.30 -1.03
C PRO A 185 -24.65 11.48 -2.36
N GLY A 186 -24.75 10.39 -3.13
CA GLY A 186 -25.42 10.38 -4.43
C GLY A 186 -24.57 10.94 -5.59
N THR A 187 -23.33 11.33 -5.35
CA THR A 187 -22.38 11.77 -6.39
C THR A 187 -21.29 10.71 -6.64
N ASN A 188 -20.27 11.06 -7.42
CA ASN A 188 -19.07 10.24 -7.66
C ASN A 188 -19.37 8.78 -8.07
N ARG A 189 -20.47 8.56 -8.80
CA ARG A 189 -20.93 7.23 -9.26
C ARG A 189 -21.12 6.20 -8.11
N GLY A 190 -21.36 6.67 -6.89
CA GLY A 190 -21.54 5.84 -5.70
C GLY A 190 -20.24 5.48 -4.96
N PHE A 191 -19.09 5.92 -5.42
CA PHE A 191 -17.82 5.76 -4.71
C PHE A 191 -17.67 6.80 -3.59
N ILE A 192 -16.97 6.40 -2.53
CA ILE A 192 -16.78 7.21 -1.32
C ILE A 192 -15.67 8.24 -1.52
N LEU A 193 -14.50 7.81 -2.03
CA LEU A 193 -13.34 8.67 -2.22
C LEU A 193 -13.21 9.18 -3.65
N MET A 194 -12.78 10.42 -3.77
CA MET A 194 -12.36 11.08 -5.00
C MET A 194 -10.84 11.08 -5.12
N HIS A 195 -10.30 11.52 -6.25
CA HIS A 195 -8.90 11.91 -6.46
C HIS A 195 -7.88 10.77 -6.28
N SER A 196 -8.17 9.60 -6.83
CA SER A 196 -7.19 8.54 -7.00
C SER A 196 -6.61 8.52 -8.42
N THR A 197 -5.41 7.95 -8.57
CA THR A 197 -4.75 7.83 -9.88
C THR A 197 -4.33 6.38 -10.13
N GLY A 198 -5.01 5.71 -11.07
CA GLY A 198 -4.72 4.34 -11.44
C GLY A 198 -3.42 4.22 -12.22
N SER A 199 -3.34 4.83 -13.41
CA SER A 199 -2.15 4.75 -14.26
C SER A 199 -2.00 5.99 -15.14
N LEU A 200 -1.30 7.01 -14.65
CA LEU A 200 -1.03 8.23 -15.41
C LEU A 200 -0.26 7.98 -16.71
N PRO A 201 0.81 7.15 -16.75
CA PRO A 201 1.54 6.90 -18.00
C PRO A 201 0.70 6.29 -19.12
N ASN A 202 -0.34 5.52 -18.74
CA ASN A 202 -1.23 4.87 -19.70
C ASN A 202 -2.50 5.71 -20.01
N GLY A 203 -2.61 6.92 -19.47
CA GLY A 203 -3.79 7.78 -19.63
C GLY A 203 -5.07 7.18 -19.04
N SER A 204 -4.96 6.28 -18.06
CA SER A 204 -6.09 5.53 -17.49
C SER A 204 -6.29 5.86 -16.02
N GLU A 205 -7.56 6.03 -15.64
CA GLU A 205 -7.96 6.25 -14.24
C GLU A 205 -7.21 7.40 -13.57
N ILE A 206 -7.17 8.55 -14.24
CA ILE A 206 -6.52 9.77 -13.75
C ILE A 206 -7.55 10.61 -13.02
N ASP A 207 -7.25 10.98 -11.78
CA ASP A 207 -8.14 11.78 -10.93
C ASP A 207 -9.57 11.21 -10.89
N THR A 208 -9.69 9.94 -10.51
CA THR A 208 -10.94 9.17 -10.57
C THR A 208 -11.16 8.37 -9.29
N PRO A 209 -12.41 7.98 -8.98
CA PRO A 209 -12.66 7.05 -7.88
C PRO A 209 -12.15 5.64 -8.23
N LEU A 210 -11.65 4.94 -7.20
CA LEU A 210 -11.20 3.55 -7.32
C LEU A 210 -11.81 2.70 -6.19
N ASN A 211 -12.34 1.54 -6.50
CA ASN A 211 -13.03 0.68 -5.52
C ASN A 211 -12.13 0.25 -4.34
N TYR A 212 -10.87 -0.01 -4.60
CA TYR A 212 -9.93 -0.36 -3.53
C TYR A 212 -9.53 0.85 -2.67
N ALA A 213 -9.64 2.10 -3.17
CA ALA A 213 -9.51 3.28 -2.33
C ALA A 213 -10.59 3.30 -1.24
N ASP A 214 -11.83 3.04 -1.62
CA ASP A 214 -12.97 2.96 -0.69
C ASP A 214 -12.79 1.80 0.31
N TYR A 215 -12.40 0.62 -0.19
CA TYR A 215 -12.16 -0.54 0.67
C TYR A 215 -11.15 -0.23 1.79
N TYR A 216 -9.96 0.26 1.42
CA TYR A 216 -8.91 0.53 2.41
C TYR A 216 -9.21 1.75 3.29
N TYR A 217 -9.98 2.70 2.80
CA TYR A 217 -10.47 3.79 3.62
C TYR A 217 -11.42 3.30 4.72
N LEU A 218 -12.39 2.46 4.37
CA LEU A 218 -13.31 1.86 5.34
C LEU A 218 -12.57 0.92 6.31
N GLU A 219 -11.63 0.12 5.83
CA GLU A 219 -10.78 -0.72 6.68
C GLU A 219 -9.97 0.13 7.67
N ALA A 220 -9.36 1.23 7.20
CA ALA A 220 -8.61 2.13 8.05
C ALA A 220 -9.48 2.80 9.12
N LEU A 221 -10.69 3.23 8.77
CA LEU A 221 -11.64 3.78 9.73
C LEU A 221 -12.03 2.74 10.80
N LEU A 222 -12.36 1.52 10.39
CA LEU A 222 -12.71 0.44 11.33
C LEU A 222 -11.55 0.13 12.27
N ARG A 223 -10.33 -0.01 11.75
CA ARG A 223 -9.13 -0.23 12.56
C ARG A 223 -8.88 0.94 13.52
N TYR A 224 -9.04 2.17 13.05
CA TYR A 224 -8.85 3.37 13.88
C TYR A 224 -9.86 3.42 15.03
N MET A 225 -11.14 3.15 14.75
CA MET A 225 -12.19 3.10 15.74
C MET A 225 -11.94 2.00 16.78
N GLN A 226 -11.50 0.82 16.34
CA GLN A 226 -11.16 -0.28 17.23
C GLN A 226 -9.99 0.08 18.18
N VAL A 227 -8.92 0.67 17.66
CA VAL A 227 -7.75 1.06 18.47
C VAL A 227 -8.10 2.22 19.43
N LYS A 228 -8.99 3.11 19.03
CA LYS A 228 -9.44 4.24 19.86
C LYS A 228 -10.64 3.89 20.75
N GLU A 229 -11.10 2.64 20.74
CA GLU A 229 -12.26 2.15 21.52
C GLU A 229 -13.55 2.96 21.25
N ILE A 230 -13.70 3.46 20.02
CA ILE A 230 -14.90 4.20 19.62
C ILE A 230 -16.02 3.21 19.35
N ASP A 231 -17.12 3.32 20.09
CA ASP A 231 -18.32 2.50 19.86
C ASP A 231 -19.10 3.03 18.64
N TYR A 232 -18.96 2.33 17.51
CA TYR A 232 -19.64 2.66 16.25
C TYR A 232 -21.02 1.97 16.08
N LYS A 233 -21.44 1.13 17.05
CA LYS A 233 -22.72 0.40 16.96
C LYS A 233 -23.92 1.31 17.21
N HIS A 234 -23.68 2.51 17.66
CA HIS A 234 -24.70 3.50 17.99
C HIS A 234 -24.57 4.81 17.16
N ILE A 235 -23.75 4.82 16.11
CA ILE A 235 -23.65 5.89 15.11
C ILE A 235 -24.50 5.52 13.89
#